data_d5b9fda71e7e2ca2a07fc7b1ea8528c4
#
_entry.id   d5b9fda71e7e2ca2a07fc7b1ea8528c4
#
_cell.length_a   1.000
_cell.length_b   1.000
_cell.length_c   1.000
_cell.angle_alpha   90.00
_cell.angle_beta   90.00
_cell.angle_gamma   90.00
#
_symmetry.space_group_name_H-M   'P 1'
#
loop_
_entity.id
_entity.type
_entity.pdbx_description
1 polymer ?
#
loop_
_entity_poly.entity_id
_entity_poly.type
_entity_poly.pdbx_seq_one_letter_code
_entity_poly.pdbx_strand_id
1 'polypeptide(L)'
;MRLKLGLFVIFATILMVAILMIVAILTGITGLKEIDILTSAISILMAISFLNILWVYRSILRPLSKLQEATRHIKEGNLDFTLDIDSDDEIGQLCMDFEEMRIRLKENESEKIQYDRDNKELISNISHDLKTPITAIKGYVEGIMDGVASSPEKLDKYIRTIYNKANDMDRLIDELTFYAKIDTNKVPYNYNKIYIVNFFKDCSEEVSLDMESRNINFSFESDLSPDVVVIADVEQLKRVVNNIIGNSVKHLDKPDSNISIRLYDDKDFIKIDIADNGSGISSADLPYIFDRFYRGDSSRNLAKGGSGIGLSIVKKIIEDHNGHIWASSKEGEGTHITMLLRKCQEVKSYEENIDSRR
;
A
#
# COMPACT_ATOMS: atom_id res chain seq x y z
N MET A 1 25.16 -30.52 -4.46
CA MET A 1 24.69 -31.85 -4.10
C MET A 1 25.28 -32.96 -4.98
N ARG A 2 25.01 -33.01 -6.28
CA ARG A 2 25.57 -34.06 -7.17
C ARG A 2 27.09 -34.20 -7.07
N LEU A 3 27.83 -33.07 -6.96
CA LEU A 3 29.29 -33.08 -6.83
C LEU A 3 29.74 -33.61 -5.47
N LYS A 4 29.18 -33.16 -4.36
CA LYS A 4 29.52 -33.63 -3.00
C LYS A 4 29.10 -35.07 -2.79
N LEU A 5 27.89 -35.47 -3.25
CA LEU A 5 27.42 -36.86 -3.22
C LEU A 5 28.28 -37.76 -4.09
N GLY A 6 28.57 -37.32 -5.32
CA GLY A 6 29.47 -38.05 -6.22
C GLY A 6 30.86 -38.21 -5.63
N LEU A 7 31.42 -37.13 -5.06
CA LEU A 7 32.75 -37.17 -4.41
C LEU A 7 32.77 -38.11 -3.22
N PHE A 8 31.69 -38.09 -2.40
CA PHE A 8 31.58 -38.95 -1.23
C PHE A 8 31.43 -40.43 -1.59
N VAL A 9 30.59 -40.74 -2.58
CA VAL A 9 30.44 -42.12 -3.12
C VAL A 9 31.75 -42.63 -3.72
N ILE A 10 32.41 -41.77 -4.53
CA ILE A 10 33.74 -42.10 -5.11
C ILE A 10 34.77 -42.32 -3.98
N PHE A 11 34.81 -41.42 -2.98
CA PHE A 11 35.72 -41.57 -1.84
C PHE A 11 35.44 -42.85 -1.06
N ALA A 12 34.18 -43.18 -0.81
CA ALA A 12 33.80 -44.40 -0.08
C ALA A 12 34.15 -45.66 -0.90
N THR A 13 33.95 -45.64 -2.22
CA THR A 13 34.35 -46.78 -3.09
C THR A 13 35.88 -46.94 -3.19
N ILE A 14 36.62 -45.82 -3.29
CA ILE A 14 38.10 -45.86 -3.29
C ILE A 14 38.61 -46.38 -1.94
N LEU A 15 38.03 -45.90 -0.83
CA LEU A 15 38.41 -46.37 0.52
C LEU A 15 38.12 -47.87 0.68
N MET A 16 37.00 -48.36 0.18
CA MET A 16 36.62 -49.77 0.17
C MET A 16 37.62 -50.64 -0.63
N VAL A 17 37.98 -50.18 -1.83
CA VAL A 17 38.98 -50.88 -2.65
C VAL A 17 40.38 -50.86 -2.00
N ALA A 18 40.78 -49.73 -1.40
CA ALA A 18 42.04 -49.60 -0.70
C ALA A 18 42.13 -50.56 0.52
N ILE A 19 41.04 -50.68 1.30
CA ILE A 19 40.96 -51.61 2.45
C ILE A 19 41.08 -53.06 1.95
N LEU A 20 40.37 -53.41 0.87
CA LEU A 20 40.48 -54.77 0.27
C LEU A 20 41.91 -55.08 -0.20
N MET A 21 42.60 -54.13 -0.84
CA MET A 21 44.01 -54.27 -1.23
C MET A 21 44.95 -54.44 -0.05
N ILE A 22 44.76 -53.60 0.99
CA ILE A 22 45.57 -53.70 2.24
C ILE A 22 45.38 -55.08 2.89
N VAL A 23 44.14 -55.55 2.96
CA VAL A 23 43.82 -56.88 3.48
C VAL A 23 44.51 -57.98 2.68
N ALA A 24 44.46 -57.92 1.32
CA ALA A 24 45.13 -58.88 0.46
C ALA A 24 46.66 -58.90 0.60
N ILE A 25 47.27 -57.72 0.82
CA ILE A 25 48.71 -57.60 1.07
C ILE A 25 49.10 -58.17 2.44
N LEU A 26 48.31 -57.84 3.48
CA LEU A 26 48.54 -58.32 4.85
C LEU A 26 48.39 -59.83 5.00
N THR A 27 47.44 -60.47 4.27
CA THR A 27 47.31 -61.94 4.21
C THR A 27 48.54 -62.60 3.63
N GLY A 28 49.14 -61.97 2.61
CA GLY A 28 50.36 -62.47 1.99
C GLY A 28 51.65 -62.35 2.84
N ILE A 29 51.70 -61.35 3.76
CA ILE A 29 52.90 -61.01 4.54
C ILE A 29 52.91 -61.62 5.94
N THR A 30 51.76 -61.69 6.64
CA THR A 30 51.70 -61.94 8.08
C THR A 30 51.42 -63.38 8.48
N GLY A 31 51.06 -64.26 7.51
CA GLY A 31 50.73 -65.66 7.85
C GLY A 31 49.54 -65.83 8.82
N LEU A 32 48.78 -64.76 9.08
CA LEU A 32 47.57 -64.82 9.91
C LEU A 32 46.54 -65.74 9.24
N LYS A 33 45.72 -66.39 10.07
CA LYS A 33 44.66 -67.25 9.52
C LYS A 33 43.75 -66.44 8.61
N GLU A 34 43.64 -66.83 7.37
CA GLU A 34 42.87 -66.10 6.31
C GLU A 34 41.45 -65.74 6.76
N ILE A 35 40.86 -66.54 7.63
CA ILE A 35 39.49 -66.33 8.17
C ILE A 35 39.41 -65.08 9.04
N ASP A 36 40.40 -64.77 9.92
CA ASP A 36 40.36 -63.65 10.85
C ASP A 36 40.50 -62.29 10.15
N ILE A 37 41.27 -62.29 9.04
CA ILE A 37 41.44 -61.10 8.20
C ILE A 37 40.21 -60.84 7.38
N LEU A 38 39.59 -61.88 6.82
CA LEU A 38 38.37 -61.77 6.03
C LEU A 38 37.18 -61.23 6.88
N THR A 39 37.03 -61.77 8.11
CA THR A 39 35.96 -61.31 9.01
C THR A 39 36.16 -59.85 9.49
N SER A 40 37.40 -59.41 9.75
CA SER A 40 37.67 -58.01 10.09
C SER A 40 37.42 -57.07 8.90
N ALA A 41 37.80 -57.47 7.68
CA ALA A 41 37.51 -56.67 6.47
C ALA A 41 36.01 -56.52 6.21
N ILE A 42 35.23 -57.60 6.34
CA ILE A 42 33.77 -57.55 6.22
C ILE A 42 33.15 -56.65 7.27
N SER A 43 33.61 -56.70 8.50
CA SER A 43 33.11 -55.87 9.60
C SER A 43 33.36 -54.35 9.34
N ILE A 44 34.53 -54.00 8.85
CA ILE A 44 34.89 -52.62 8.47
C ILE A 44 34.01 -52.14 7.29
N LEU A 45 33.82 -52.98 6.27
CA LEU A 45 32.94 -52.66 5.12
C LEU A 45 31.49 -52.43 5.56
N MET A 46 31.00 -53.30 6.45
CA MET A 46 29.64 -53.10 7.02
C MET A 46 29.53 -51.81 7.80
N ALA A 47 30.53 -51.44 8.63
CA ALA A 47 30.54 -50.19 9.38
C ALA A 47 30.56 -48.96 8.46
N ILE A 48 31.41 -48.99 7.42
CA ILE A 48 31.48 -47.92 6.42
C ILE A 48 30.13 -47.78 5.68
N SER A 49 29.53 -48.88 5.25
CA SER A 49 28.25 -48.93 4.57
C SER A 49 27.10 -48.36 5.47
N PHE A 50 27.11 -48.72 6.72
CA PHE A 50 26.15 -48.21 7.71
C PHE A 50 26.28 -46.69 7.92
N LEU A 51 27.51 -46.18 8.06
CA LEU A 51 27.77 -44.75 8.17
C LEU A 51 27.30 -43.98 6.90
N ASN A 52 27.52 -44.53 5.71
CA ASN A 52 27.04 -43.98 4.45
C ASN A 52 25.50 -43.90 4.43
N ILE A 53 24.82 -44.96 4.81
CA ILE A 53 23.34 -44.98 4.86
C ILE A 53 22.83 -43.94 5.85
N LEU A 54 23.44 -43.81 7.04
CA LEU A 54 23.07 -42.79 8.02
C LEU A 54 23.31 -41.37 7.49
N TRP A 55 24.38 -41.15 6.77
CA TRP A 55 24.70 -39.86 6.19
C TRP A 55 23.68 -39.50 5.09
N VAL A 56 23.37 -40.41 4.15
CA VAL A 56 22.34 -40.21 3.10
C VAL A 56 20.97 -39.93 3.73
N TYR A 57 20.61 -40.69 4.76
CA TYR A 57 19.35 -40.49 5.48
C TYR A 57 19.25 -39.09 6.07
N ARG A 58 20.28 -38.61 6.75
CA ARG A 58 20.31 -37.29 7.41
C ARG A 58 20.43 -36.13 6.41
N SER A 59 21.26 -36.27 5.40
CA SER A 59 21.56 -35.17 4.45
C SER A 59 20.57 -35.05 3.31
N ILE A 60 19.82 -36.12 2.98
CA ILE A 60 18.94 -36.10 1.80
C ILE A 60 17.52 -36.49 2.15
N LEU A 61 17.31 -37.69 2.74
CA LEU A 61 15.94 -38.23 2.90
C LEU A 61 15.13 -37.45 3.91
N ARG A 62 15.72 -37.08 5.04
CA ARG A 62 15.03 -36.32 6.10
C ARG A 62 14.61 -34.92 5.64
N PRO A 63 15.47 -34.08 5.01
CA PRO A 63 15.04 -32.78 4.47
C PRO A 63 13.99 -32.91 3.38
N LEU A 64 14.10 -33.87 2.48
CA LEU A 64 13.08 -34.10 1.45
C LEU A 64 11.72 -34.48 2.04
N SER A 65 11.70 -35.31 3.10
CA SER A 65 10.47 -35.63 3.82
C SER A 65 9.84 -34.40 4.47
N LYS A 66 10.66 -33.52 5.07
CA LYS A 66 10.17 -32.23 5.63
C LYS A 66 9.58 -31.33 4.53
N LEU A 67 10.23 -31.22 3.37
CA LEU A 67 9.71 -30.46 2.22
C LEU A 67 8.40 -31.04 1.69
N GLN A 68 8.29 -32.37 1.63
CA GLN A 68 7.04 -33.03 1.23
C GLN A 68 5.91 -32.74 2.20
N GLU A 69 6.17 -32.77 3.50
CA GLU A 69 5.18 -32.43 4.54
C GLU A 69 4.78 -30.95 4.46
N ALA A 70 5.75 -30.05 4.31
CA ALA A 70 5.54 -28.62 4.10
C ALA A 70 4.67 -28.34 2.85
N THR A 71 4.94 -29.04 1.75
CA THR A 71 4.12 -28.94 0.53
C THR A 71 2.67 -29.40 0.77
N ARG A 72 2.47 -30.43 1.59
CA ARG A 72 1.14 -30.88 1.97
C ARG A 72 0.40 -29.84 2.81
N HIS A 73 1.08 -29.23 3.79
CA HIS A 73 0.49 -28.14 4.59
C HIS A 73 0.06 -26.96 3.73
N ILE A 74 0.92 -26.52 2.78
CA ILE A 74 0.56 -25.45 1.83
C ILE A 74 -0.67 -25.84 0.99
N LYS A 75 -0.73 -27.07 0.50
CA LYS A 75 -1.88 -27.57 -0.28
C LYS A 75 -3.19 -27.55 0.53
N GLU A 76 -3.11 -27.78 1.84
CA GLU A 76 -4.23 -27.75 2.77
C GLU A 76 -4.58 -26.32 3.25
N GLY A 77 -3.84 -25.29 2.77
CA GLY A 77 -4.03 -23.90 3.17
C GLY A 77 -3.44 -23.55 4.53
N ASN A 78 -2.65 -24.45 5.13
CA ASN A 78 -1.97 -24.16 6.38
C ASN A 78 -0.59 -23.59 6.08
N LEU A 79 -0.41 -22.31 6.34
CA LEU A 79 0.85 -21.58 6.20
C LEU A 79 1.54 -21.31 7.58
N ASP A 80 0.91 -21.73 8.69
CA ASP A 80 1.38 -21.49 10.06
C ASP A 80 2.36 -22.58 10.56
N PHE A 81 3.38 -22.83 9.76
CA PHE A 81 4.51 -23.70 10.15
C PHE A 81 5.82 -23.02 9.75
N THR A 82 6.93 -23.54 10.26
CA THR A 82 8.28 -23.11 9.90
C THR A 82 9.10 -24.30 9.45
N LEU A 83 9.88 -24.13 8.38
CA LEU A 83 10.87 -25.11 7.96
C LEU A 83 12.16 -24.89 8.75
N ASP A 84 12.46 -25.83 9.65
CA ASP A 84 13.72 -25.82 10.40
C ASP A 84 14.85 -26.33 9.49
N ILE A 85 15.84 -25.46 9.22
CA ILE A 85 16.90 -25.68 8.24
C ILE A 85 18.20 -25.94 8.97
N ASP A 86 18.69 -27.18 8.89
CA ASP A 86 19.89 -27.66 9.59
C ASP A 86 21.08 -27.88 8.61
N SER A 87 21.08 -27.34 7.40
CA SER A 87 22.11 -27.65 6.38
C SER A 87 22.49 -26.43 5.54
N ASP A 88 23.81 -26.25 5.35
CA ASP A 88 24.40 -25.21 4.50
C ASP A 88 24.68 -25.70 3.06
N ASP A 89 24.15 -26.87 2.67
CA ASP A 89 24.33 -27.44 1.33
C ASP A 89 23.20 -27.05 0.36
N GLU A 90 23.18 -27.61 -0.84
CA GLU A 90 22.19 -27.32 -1.87
C GLU A 90 20.76 -27.70 -1.45
N ILE A 91 20.61 -28.66 -0.52
CA ILE A 91 19.31 -29.02 0.05
C ILE A 91 18.89 -27.98 1.09
N GLY A 92 19.83 -27.48 1.89
CA GLY A 92 19.58 -26.35 2.80
C GLY A 92 19.13 -25.10 2.03
N GLN A 93 19.79 -24.78 0.91
CA GLN A 93 19.38 -23.67 0.04
C GLN A 93 17.95 -23.86 -0.51
N LEU A 94 17.62 -25.06 -0.96
CA LEU A 94 16.26 -25.36 -1.43
C LEU A 94 15.22 -25.21 -0.33
N CYS A 95 15.55 -25.57 0.90
CA CYS A 95 14.67 -25.37 2.07
C CYS A 95 14.49 -23.88 2.37
N MET A 96 15.56 -23.06 2.26
CA MET A 96 15.48 -21.60 2.45
C MET A 96 14.60 -20.95 1.38
N ASP A 97 14.78 -21.29 0.12
CA ASP A 97 13.96 -20.77 -1.00
C ASP A 97 12.48 -21.15 -0.81
N PHE A 98 12.21 -22.36 -0.31
CA PHE A 98 10.86 -22.82 -0.01
C PHE A 98 10.25 -22.07 1.17
N GLU A 99 11.01 -21.78 2.23
CA GLU A 99 10.56 -21.00 3.37
C GLU A 99 10.28 -19.54 2.97
N GLU A 100 11.11 -18.93 2.14
CA GLU A 100 10.84 -17.60 1.58
C GLU A 100 9.53 -17.59 0.79
N MET A 101 9.31 -18.60 -0.06
CA MET A 101 8.05 -18.75 -0.79
C MET A 101 6.85 -18.90 0.16
N ARG A 102 6.97 -19.69 1.22
CA ARG A 102 5.90 -19.84 2.24
C ARG A 102 5.58 -18.51 2.93
N ILE A 103 6.62 -17.76 3.33
CA ILE A 103 6.45 -16.43 3.96
C ILE A 103 5.69 -15.49 3.01
N ARG A 104 6.11 -15.39 1.76
CA ARG A 104 5.42 -14.56 0.75
C ARG A 104 3.98 -14.98 0.51
N LEU A 105 3.69 -16.29 0.49
CA LEU A 105 2.31 -16.78 0.39
C LEU A 105 1.46 -16.37 1.60
N LYS A 106 2.02 -16.44 2.81
CA LYS A 106 1.34 -16.02 4.04
C LYS A 106 1.07 -14.52 4.06
N GLU A 107 2.02 -13.71 3.62
CA GLU A 107 1.85 -12.26 3.47
C GLU A 107 0.74 -11.94 2.47
N ASN A 108 0.79 -12.52 1.28
CA ASN A 108 -0.24 -12.34 0.25
C ASN A 108 -1.65 -12.78 0.72
N GLU A 109 -1.75 -13.88 1.49
CA GLU A 109 -3.02 -14.32 2.06
C GLU A 109 -3.54 -13.31 3.09
N SER A 110 -2.68 -12.81 3.96
CA SER A 110 -3.01 -11.80 4.96
C SER A 110 -3.47 -10.49 4.31
N GLU A 111 -2.77 -10.04 3.28
CA GLU A 111 -3.14 -8.86 2.49
C GLU A 111 -4.50 -9.06 1.80
N LYS A 112 -4.74 -10.24 1.24
CA LYS A 112 -6.03 -10.56 0.61
C LYS A 112 -7.18 -10.56 1.61
N ILE A 113 -6.98 -11.14 2.79
CA ILE A 113 -7.99 -11.16 3.86
C ILE A 113 -8.30 -9.72 4.31
N GLN A 114 -7.26 -8.89 4.46
CA GLN A 114 -7.44 -7.48 4.81
C GLN A 114 -8.21 -6.73 3.71
N TYR A 115 -7.81 -6.90 2.45
CA TYR A 115 -8.52 -6.33 1.31
C TYR A 115 -10.00 -6.73 1.25
N ASP A 116 -10.32 -8.01 1.49
CA ASP A 116 -11.71 -8.48 1.51
C ASP A 116 -12.52 -7.87 2.68
N ARG A 117 -11.89 -7.64 3.83
CA ARG A 117 -12.51 -6.95 4.97
C ARG A 117 -12.80 -5.50 4.64
N ASP A 118 -11.79 -4.79 4.14
CA ASP A 118 -11.88 -3.37 3.76
C ASP A 118 -12.98 -3.16 2.70
N ASN A 119 -13.08 -4.09 1.73
CA ASN A 119 -14.12 -4.06 0.70
C ASN A 119 -15.53 -4.27 1.27
N LYS A 120 -15.69 -5.19 2.23
CA LYS A 120 -16.99 -5.40 2.90
C LYS A 120 -17.38 -4.18 3.74
N GLU A 121 -16.45 -3.59 4.44
CA GLU A 121 -16.67 -2.37 5.21
C GLU A 121 -17.05 -1.20 4.30
N LEU A 122 -16.36 -1.04 3.15
CA LEU A 122 -16.70 -0.09 2.10
C LEU A 122 -18.17 -0.21 1.68
N ILE A 123 -18.58 -1.41 1.25
CA ILE A 123 -19.95 -1.64 0.76
C ILE A 123 -20.98 -1.31 1.86
N SER A 124 -20.69 -1.65 3.09
CA SER A 124 -21.54 -1.34 4.24
C SER A 124 -21.67 0.17 4.47
N ASN A 125 -20.54 0.88 4.49
CA ASN A 125 -20.49 2.32 4.73
C ASN A 125 -21.16 3.11 3.60
N ILE A 126 -20.91 2.74 2.33
CA ILE A 126 -21.57 3.34 1.18
C ILE A 126 -23.07 3.12 1.23
N SER A 127 -23.52 1.90 1.54
CA SER A 127 -24.95 1.58 1.65
C SER A 127 -25.62 2.45 2.70
N HIS A 128 -24.96 2.68 3.83
CA HIS A 128 -25.45 3.55 4.90
C HIS A 128 -25.49 5.03 4.45
N ASP A 129 -24.40 5.51 3.83
CA ASP A 129 -24.24 6.91 3.43
C ASP A 129 -25.15 7.28 2.25
N LEU A 130 -25.53 6.32 1.40
CA LEU A 130 -26.56 6.48 0.37
C LEU A 130 -27.99 6.40 0.96
N LYS A 131 -28.24 5.54 1.94
CA LYS A 131 -29.57 5.38 2.56
C LYS A 131 -30.03 6.64 3.26
N THR A 132 -29.11 7.37 3.92
CA THR A 132 -29.43 8.58 4.68
C THR A 132 -30.04 9.70 3.81
N PRO A 133 -29.41 10.16 2.69
CA PRO A 133 -30.00 11.17 1.82
C PRO A 133 -31.27 10.67 1.11
N ILE A 134 -31.35 9.38 0.72
CA ILE A 134 -32.56 8.80 0.13
C ILE A 134 -33.73 8.89 1.09
N THR A 135 -33.52 8.54 2.37
CA THR A 135 -34.57 8.63 3.41
C THR A 135 -35.01 10.06 3.62
N ALA A 136 -34.07 11.03 3.63
CA ALA A 136 -34.38 12.43 3.74
C ALA A 136 -35.20 12.95 2.54
N ILE A 137 -34.76 12.64 1.30
CA ILE A 137 -35.49 12.99 0.09
C ILE A 137 -36.92 12.45 0.16
N LYS A 138 -37.08 11.15 0.49
CA LYS A 138 -38.39 10.51 0.60
C LYS A 138 -39.27 11.23 1.64
N GLY A 139 -38.75 11.54 2.82
CA GLY A 139 -39.50 12.24 3.86
C GLY A 139 -39.94 13.66 3.46
N TYR A 140 -39.07 14.41 2.74
CA TYR A 140 -39.45 15.73 2.22
C TYR A 140 -40.49 15.65 1.11
N VAL A 141 -40.40 14.66 0.19
CA VAL A 141 -41.40 14.40 -0.84
C VAL A 141 -42.74 14.02 -0.22
N GLU A 142 -42.76 13.09 0.73
CA GLU A 142 -43.97 12.71 1.48
C GLU A 142 -44.59 13.93 2.18
N GLY A 143 -43.77 14.77 2.84
CA GLY A 143 -44.25 16.00 3.46
C GLY A 143 -44.83 17.05 2.49
N ILE A 144 -44.38 17.06 1.23
CA ILE A 144 -45.00 17.87 0.18
C ILE A 144 -46.34 17.24 -0.25
N MET A 145 -46.39 15.92 -0.46
CA MET A 145 -47.60 15.20 -0.88
C MET A 145 -48.70 15.28 0.17
N ASP A 146 -48.36 15.21 1.46
CA ASP A 146 -49.29 15.27 2.58
C ASP A 146 -49.69 16.70 2.95
N GLY A 147 -49.24 17.71 2.17
CA GLY A 147 -49.59 19.12 2.41
C GLY A 147 -48.93 19.75 3.66
N VAL A 148 -47.93 19.08 4.26
CA VAL A 148 -47.16 19.62 5.38
C VAL A 148 -46.38 20.88 4.98
N ALA A 149 -45.96 20.97 3.69
CA ALA A 149 -45.34 22.15 3.11
C ALA A 149 -46.42 23.18 2.71
N SER A 150 -47.13 23.72 3.69
CA SER A 150 -48.34 24.52 3.52
C SER A 150 -48.10 25.98 3.07
N SER A 151 -46.87 26.49 3.07
CA SER A 151 -46.51 27.82 2.58
C SER A 151 -45.51 27.76 1.43
N PRO A 152 -45.48 28.78 0.51
CA PRO A 152 -44.50 28.84 -0.58
C PRO A 152 -43.03 28.77 -0.06
N GLU A 153 -42.72 29.41 1.04
CA GLU A 153 -41.38 29.42 1.61
C GLU A 153 -40.97 28.03 2.13
N LYS A 154 -41.95 27.32 2.74
CA LYS A 154 -41.73 25.97 3.27
C LYS A 154 -41.55 24.96 2.11
N LEU A 155 -42.34 25.13 1.04
CA LEU A 155 -42.24 24.33 -0.18
C LEU A 155 -40.87 24.56 -0.84
N ASP A 156 -40.44 25.81 -1.03
CA ASP A 156 -39.11 26.13 -1.60
C ASP A 156 -37.99 25.53 -0.74
N LYS A 157 -38.09 25.64 0.60
CA LYS A 157 -37.12 25.00 1.51
C LYS A 157 -37.04 23.47 1.31
N TYR A 158 -38.19 22.80 1.17
CA TYR A 158 -38.22 21.34 0.96
C TYR A 158 -37.60 20.96 -0.38
N ILE A 159 -37.96 21.67 -1.46
CA ILE A 159 -37.39 21.45 -2.79
C ILE A 159 -35.88 21.66 -2.79
N ARG A 160 -35.39 22.75 -2.19
CA ARG A 160 -33.92 23.01 -2.06
C ARG A 160 -33.22 21.91 -1.25
N THR A 161 -33.86 21.42 -0.20
CA THR A 161 -33.27 20.32 0.60
C THR A 161 -33.18 19.03 -0.22
N ILE A 162 -34.24 18.69 -1.00
CA ILE A 162 -34.22 17.54 -1.91
C ILE A 162 -33.10 17.68 -2.94
N TYR A 163 -33.00 18.85 -3.58
CA TYR A 163 -31.97 19.14 -4.57
C TYR A 163 -30.56 18.99 -4.01
N ASN A 164 -30.32 19.57 -2.82
CA ASN A 164 -29.02 19.46 -2.17
C ASN A 164 -28.67 18.01 -1.78
N LYS A 165 -29.66 17.22 -1.32
CA LYS A 165 -29.45 15.80 -1.00
C LYS A 165 -29.19 14.95 -2.24
N ALA A 166 -29.80 15.27 -3.40
CA ALA A 166 -29.50 14.63 -4.67
C ALA A 166 -28.05 14.92 -5.13
N ASN A 167 -27.61 16.18 -5.02
CA ASN A 167 -26.23 16.56 -5.33
C ASN A 167 -25.21 15.90 -4.38
N ASP A 168 -25.53 15.74 -3.08
CA ASP A 168 -24.70 14.99 -2.12
C ASP A 168 -24.53 13.53 -2.60
N MET A 169 -25.60 12.90 -3.12
CA MET A 169 -25.54 11.53 -3.65
C MET A 169 -24.71 11.43 -4.92
N ASP A 170 -24.88 12.35 -5.89
CA ASP A 170 -24.08 12.37 -7.11
C ASP A 170 -22.59 12.43 -6.79
N ARG A 171 -22.20 13.29 -5.83
CA ARG A 171 -20.81 13.38 -5.39
C ARG A 171 -20.30 12.07 -4.77
N LEU A 172 -21.10 11.39 -3.95
CA LEU A 172 -20.73 10.09 -3.37
C LEU A 172 -20.55 9.01 -4.45
N ILE A 173 -21.41 9.01 -5.48
CA ILE A 173 -21.30 8.06 -6.61
C ILE A 173 -20.04 8.35 -7.43
N ASP A 174 -19.71 9.61 -7.65
CA ASP A 174 -18.48 10.00 -8.35
C ASP A 174 -17.21 9.61 -7.56
N GLU A 175 -17.22 9.80 -6.23
CA GLU A 175 -16.14 9.35 -5.35
C GLU A 175 -15.95 7.83 -5.43
N LEU A 176 -17.05 7.06 -5.39
CA LEU A 176 -17.04 5.60 -5.48
C LEU A 176 -16.55 5.11 -6.85
N THR A 177 -17.06 5.72 -7.92
CA THR A 177 -16.68 5.36 -9.30
C THR A 177 -15.19 5.61 -9.52
N PHE A 178 -14.69 6.71 -9.01
CA PHE A 178 -13.28 7.04 -9.10
C PHE A 178 -12.43 6.08 -8.26
N TYR A 179 -12.87 5.75 -7.05
CA TYR A 179 -12.22 4.76 -6.21
C TYR A 179 -12.08 3.40 -6.93
N ALA A 180 -13.16 2.91 -7.53
CA ALA A 180 -13.14 1.65 -8.29
C ALA A 180 -12.16 1.69 -9.49
N LYS A 181 -11.97 2.86 -10.12
CA LYS A 181 -10.98 3.04 -11.19
C LYS A 181 -9.54 3.05 -10.66
N ILE A 182 -9.29 3.72 -9.53
CA ILE A 182 -7.99 3.77 -8.87
C ILE A 182 -7.52 2.37 -8.47
N ASP A 183 -8.39 1.60 -7.83
CA ASP A 183 -8.07 0.28 -7.30
C ASP A 183 -7.63 -0.72 -8.40
N THR A 184 -8.11 -0.51 -9.61
CA THR A 184 -7.72 -1.30 -10.78
C THR A 184 -6.53 -0.74 -11.57
N ASN A 185 -5.85 0.32 -11.08
CA ASN A 185 -4.81 1.07 -11.82
C ASN A 185 -5.28 1.53 -13.22
N LYS A 186 -6.58 1.78 -13.39
CA LYS A 186 -7.21 2.13 -14.68
C LYS A 186 -7.60 3.61 -14.78
N VAL A 187 -7.08 4.47 -13.91
CA VAL A 187 -7.30 5.92 -14.07
C VAL A 187 -6.46 6.39 -15.24
N PRO A 188 -7.05 6.77 -16.37
CA PRO A 188 -6.30 7.35 -17.46
C PRO A 188 -5.97 8.80 -17.10
N TYR A 189 -4.80 9.04 -16.51
CA TYR A 189 -4.33 10.38 -16.23
C TYR A 189 -3.96 11.12 -17.52
N ASN A 190 -4.42 12.35 -17.64
CA ASN A 190 -4.04 13.25 -18.73
C ASN A 190 -2.96 14.22 -18.25
N TYR A 191 -1.71 13.77 -18.25
CA TYR A 191 -0.57 14.56 -17.79
C TYR A 191 -0.22 15.67 -18.76
N ASN A 192 -0.24 16.91 -18.29
CA ASN A 192 0.12 18.10 -19.04
C ASN A 192 1.13 18.96 -18.26
N LYS A 193 1.86 19.83 -18.97
CA LYS A 193 2.66 20.88 -18.33
C LYS A 193 1.72 21.95 -17.81
N ILE A 194 1.80 22.26 -16.53
CA ILE A 194 0.92 23.19 -15.83
C ILE A 194 1.77 24.24 -15.12
N TYR A 195 1.45 25.52 -15.32
CA TYR A 195 1.95 26.63 -14.50
C TYR A 195 1.26 26.59 -13.16
N ILE A 196 1.94 26.04 -12.15
CA ILE A 196 1.30 25.63 -10.89
C ILE A 196 0.77 26.82 -10.08
N VAL A 197 1.45 27.97 -10.13
CA VAL A 197 0.99 29.19 -9.45
C VAL A 197 -0.33 29.67 -10.03
N ASN A 198 -0.44 29.71 -11.37
CA ASN A 198 -1.68 30.08 -12.05
C ASN A 198 -2.82 29.11 -11.74
N PHE A 199 -2.54 27.82 -11.78
CA PHE A 199 -3.52 26.79 -11.41
C PHE A 199 -4.09 27.00 -10.00
N PHE A 200 -3.22 27.20 -8.99
CA PHE A 200 -3.68 27.41 -7.63
C PHE A 200 -4.36 28.77 -7.45
N LYS A 201 -3.95 29.79 -8.19
CA LYS A 201 -4.63 31.08 -8.19
C LYS A 201 -6.07 30.96 -8.72
N ASP A 202 -6.27 30.29 -9.86
CA ASP A 202 -7.60 30.06 -10.44
C ASP A 202 -8.49 29.25 -9.49
N CYS A 203 -7.94 28.16 -8.91
CA CYS A 203 -8.66 27.38 -7.88
C CYS A 203 -9.00 28.24 -6.65
N SER A 204 -8.11 29.11 -6.23
CA SER A 204 -8.29 29.96 -5.05
C SER A 204 -9.36 31.03 -5.29
N GLU A 205 -9.47 31.57 -6.49
CA GLU A 205 -10.54 32.51 -6.85
C GLU A 205 -11.93 31.83 -6.77
N GLU A 206 -12.04 30.58 -7.30
CA GLU A 206 -13.29 29.81 -7.22
C GLU A 206 -13.66 29.45 -5.77
N VAL A 207 -12.69 28.99 -4.97
CA VAL A 207 -12.87 28.66 -3.55
C VAL A 207 -13.23 29.89 -2.73
N SER A 208 -12.60 31.05 -2.97
CA SER A 208 -12.82 32.30 -2.23
C SER A 208 -14.30 32.74 -2.29
N LEU A 209 -14.94 32.61 -3.47
CA LEU A 209 -16.36 32.97 -3.62
C LEU A 209 -17.28 32.08 -2.76
N ASP A 210 -17.00 30.77 -2.68
CA ASP A 210 -17.78 29.87 -1.82
C ASP A 210 -17.53 30.15 -0.33
N MET A 211 -16.27 30.42 0.05
CA MET A 211 -15.90 30.74 1.45
C MET A 211 -16.52 32.04 1.92
N GLU A 212 -16.55 33.09 1.08
CA GLU A 212 -17.20 34.36 1.39
C GLU A 212 -18.69 34.17 1.68
N SER A 213 -19.38 33.34 0.86
CA SER A 213 -20.79 33.01 1.07
C SER A 213 -21.09 32.32 2.40
N ARG A 214 -20.09 31.67 2.98
CA ARG A 214 -20.14 30.91 4.26
C ARG A 214 -19.57 31.68 5.45
N ASN A 215 -19.11 32.94 5.27
CA ASN A 215 -18.39 33.73 6.26
C ASN A 215 -17.12 33.04 6.78
N ILE A 216 -16.37 32.37 5.91
CA ILE A 216 -15.08 31.75 6.19
C ILE A 216 -13.97 32.61 5.58
N ASN A 217 -12.98 32.97 6.36
CA ASN A 217 -11.81 33.67 5.84
C ASN A 217 -10.97 32.74 4.97
N PHE A 218 -10.57 33.20 3.79
CA PHE A 218 -9.75 32.44 2.88
C PHE A 218 -8.56 33.27 2.40
N SER A 219 -7.36 32.66 2.33
CA SER A 219 -6.16 33.31 1.81
C SER A 219 -5.34 32.39 0.91
N PHE A 220 -4.76 32.99 -0.12
CA PHE A 220 -3.80 32.33 -1.00
C PHE A 220 -2.48 33.13 -1.05
N GLU A 221 -1.37 32.44 -0.81
CA GLU A 221 -0.02 33.04 -0.83
C GLU A 221 0.91 32.12 -1.63
N SER A 222 1.85 32.70 -2.37
CA SER A 222 2.85 31.95 -3.13
C SER A 222 4.20 32.64 -3.11
N ASP A 223 5.23 31.90 -2.69
CA ASP A 223 6.64 32.32 -2.77
C ASP A 223 7.31 31.86 -4.08
N LEU A 224 6.55 31.22 -4.97
CA LEU A 224 7.05 30.68 -6.24
C LEU A 224 7.02 31.74 -7.36
N SER A 225 7.98 31.63 -8.29
CA SER A 225 7.87 32.32 -9.57
C SER A 225 6.65 31.81 -10.35
N PRO A 226 5.90 32.70 -11.06
CA PRO A 226 4.78 32.31 -11.92
C PRO A 226 5.15 31.29 -13.01
N ASP A 227 6.43 31.23 -13.41
CA ASP A 227 6.92 30.37 -14.49
C ASP A 227 7.20 28.92 -14.04
N VAL A 228 6.99 28.59 -12.77
CA VAL A 228 7.22 27.23 -12.25
C VAL A 228 6.21 26.26 -12.84
N VAL A 229 6.73 25.22 -13.53
CA VAL A 229 5.94 24.20 -14.23
C VAL A 229 6.05 22.86 -13.52
N VAL A 230 4.94 22.14 -13.45
CA VAL A 230 4.84 20.73 -13.06
C VAL A 230 4.20 19.91 -14.18
N ILE A 231 4.40 18.60 -14.16
CA ILE A 231 3.67 17.67 -15.02
C ILE A 231 2.57 17.04 -14.18
N ALA A 232 1.31 17.38 -14.49
CA ALA A 232 0.19 16.89 -13.71
C ALA A 232 -1.11 16.84 -14.55
N ASP A 233 -2.10 16.14 -14.01
CA ASP A 233 -3.47 16.15 -14.52
C ASP A 233 -4.26 17.24 -13.77
N VAL A 234 -4.71 18.25 -14.52
CA VAL A 234 -5.43 19.43 -14.00
C VAL A 234 -6.70 19.04 -13.25
N GLU A 235 -7.50 18.13 -13.82
CA GLU A 235 -8.78 17.71 -13.23
C GLU A 235 -8.55 16.96 -11.92
N GLN A 236 -7.52 16.12 -11.88
CA GLN A 236 -7.20 15.37 -10.66
C GLN A 236 -6.58 16.26 -9.58
N LEU A 237 -5.75 17.23 -9.94
CA LEU A 237 -5.27 18.23 -8.97
C LEU A 237 -6.41 19.11 -8.44
N LYS A 238 -7.38 19.50 -9.29
CA LYS A 238 -8.57 20.23 -8.84
C LYS A 238 -9.39 19.37 -7.85
N ARG A 239 -9.48 18.07 -8.11
CA ARG A 239 -10.12 17.11 -7.19
C ARG A 239 -9.41 17.01 -5.85
N VAL A 240 -8.06 17.02 -5.85
CA VAL A 240 -7.26 17.07 -4.62
C VAL A 240 -7.61 18.30 -3.78
N VAL A 241 -7.59 19.49 -4.40
CA VAL A 241 -7.92 20.75 -3.71
C VAL A 241 -9.33 20.69 -3.13
N ASN A 242 -10.31 20.28 -3.93
CA ASN A 242 -11.72 20.22 -3.51
C ASN A 242 -11.95 19.24 -2.36
N ASN A 243 -11.26 18.09 -2.35
CA ASN A 243 -11.38 17.12 -1.26
C ASN A 243 -10.79 17.65 0.04
N ILE A 244 -9.63 18.32 -0.02
CA ILE A 244 -9.00 18.89 1.18
C ILE A 244 -9.84 20.04 1.71
N ILE A 245 -10.20 21.03 0.88
CA ILE A 245 -11.03 22.18 1.27
C ILE A 245 -12.39 21.72 1.80
N GLY A 246 -13.04 20.75 1.11
CA GLY A 246 -14.31 20.18 1.56
C GLY A 246 -14.22 19.52 2.94
N ASN A 247 -13.10 18.88 3.27
CA ASN A 247 -12.86 18.36 4.60
C ASN A 247 -12.63 19.48 5.62
N SER A 248 -11.80 20.46 5.30
CA SER A 248 -11.58 21.63 6.16
C SER A 248 -12.90 22.31 6.52
N VAL A 249 -13.74 22.63 5.55
CA VAL A 249 -15.06 23.27 5.78
C VAL A 249 -15.96 22.46 6.70
N LYS A 250 -15.96 21.13 6.62
CA LYS A 250 -16.77 20.26 7.50
C LYS A 250 -16.31 20.29 8.95
N HIS A 251 -15.03 20.56 9.18
CA HIS A 251 -14.42 20.51 10.50
C HIS A 251 -14.15 21.90 11.11
N LEU A 252 -14.53 22.98 10.41
CA LEU A 252 -14.56 24.32 10.97
C LEU A 252 -15.67 24.43 12.01
N ASP A 253 -15.34 24.92 13.20
CA ASP A 253 -16.24 25.05 14.33
C ASP A 253 -16.08 26.38 15.09
N LYS A 254 -15.21 27.27 14.59
CA LYS A 254 -14.90 28.56 15.22
C LYS A 254 -15.60 29.73 14.52
N PRO A 255 -15.93 30.81 15.25
CA PRO A 255 -16.51 31.99 14.62
C PRO A 255 -15.57 32.69 13.64
N ASP A 256 -14.26 32.59 13.85
CA ASP A 256 -13.18 33.16 13.06
C ASP A 256 -12.54 32.06 12.18
N SER A 257 -13.39 31.25 11.54
CA SER A 257 -12.96 30.17 10.66
C SER A 257 -12.06 30.67 9.53
N ASN A 258 -10.92 30.02 9.33
CA ASN A 258 -9.94 30.38 8.34
C ASN A 258 -9.39 29.16 7.61
N ILE A 259 -9.23 29.30 6.29
CA ILE A 259 -8.53 28.32 5.43
C ILE A 259 -7.47 29.08 4.63
N SER A 260 -6.28 28.52 4.52
CA SER A 260 -5.20 29.12 3.74
C SER A 260 -4.54 28.08 2.82
N ILE A 261 -4.15 28.53 1.63
CA ILE A 261 -3.30 27.76 0.69
C ILE A 261 -1.99 28.52 0.53
N ARG A 262 -0.87 27.85 0.76
CA ARG A 262 0.47 28.43 0.58
C ARG A 262 1.34 27.54 -0.27
N LEU A 263 2.06 28.18 -1.22
CA LEU A 263 3.03 27.51 -2.08
C LEU A 263 4.44 27.98 -1.71
N TYR A 264 5.33 27.01 -1.48
CA TYR A 264 6.73 27.26 -1.16
C TYR A 264 7.67 26.61 -2.17
N ASP A 265 8.82 27.23 -2.37
CA ASP A 265 9.92 26.63 -3.12
C ASP A 265 10.70 25.65 -2.22
N ASP A 266 10.81 24.40 -2.67
CA ASP A 266 11.62 23.37 -2.02
C ASP A 266 12.55 22.68 -3.03
N LYS A 267 13.56 23.42 -3.51
CA LYS A 267 14.57 22.93 -4.47
C LYS A 267 13.96 22.34 -5.74
N ASP A 268 13.99 20.99 -5.87
CA ASP A 268 13.43 20.26 -7.02
C ASP A 268 11.92 20.03 -6.90
N PHE A 269 11.32 20.39 -5.76
CA PHE A 269 9.91 20.19 -5.48
C PHE A 269 9.22 21.54 -5.21
N ILE A 270 7.91 21.48 -5.27
CA ILE A 270 7.00 22.52 -4.80
C ILE A 270 6.32 21.95 -3.57
N LYS A 271 6.37 22.68 -2.47
CA LYS A 271 5.62 22.37 -1.26
C LYS A 271 4.32 23.17 -1.26
N ILE A 272 3.21 22.48 -1.16
CA ILE A 272 1.86 23.03 -1.12
C ILE A 272 1.31 22.72 0.27
N ASP A 273 0.90 23.75 1.01
CA ASP A 273 0.31 23.63 2.34
C ASP A 273 -1.11 24.17 2.31
N ILE A 274 -2.08 23.33 2.67
CA ILE A 274 -3.48 23.71 2.83
C ILE A 274 -3.79 23.56 4.32
N ALA A 275 -4.10 24.68 4.97
CA ALA A 275 -4.27 24.74 6.41
C ALA A 275 -5.65 25.28 6.79
N ASP A 276 -6.24 24.73 7.84
CA ASP A 276 -7.44 25.23 8.49
C ASP A 276 -7.21 25.41 10.00
N ASN A 277 -8.04 26.24 10.62
CA ASN A 277 -8.07 26.44 12.06
C ASN A 277 -9.25 25.71 12.75
N GLY A 278 -9.73 24.63 12.17
CA GLY A 278 -10.86 23.84 12.67
C GLY A 278 -10.61 23.07 13.95
N SER A 279 -11.40 22.03 14.18
CA SER A 279 -11.32 21.18 15.38
C SER A 279 -10.01 20.41 15.54
N GLY A 280 -9.22 20.30 14.48
CA GLY A 280 -8.02 19.49 14.47
C GLY A 280 -8.28 17.98 14.52
N ILE A 281 -7.20 17.22 14.58
CA ILE A 281 -7.22 15.75 14.56
C ILE A 281 -6.41 15.24 15.75
N SER A 282 -6.92 14.22 16.44
CA SER A 282 -6.21 13.61 17.57
C SER A 282 -4.90 12.95 17.10
N SER A 283 -3.91 12.88 17.99
CA SER A 283 -2.65 12.19 17.70
C SER A 283 -2.81 10.69 17.44
N ALA A 284 -3.89 10.09 17.94
CA ALA A 284 -4.23 8.69 17.72
C ALA A 284 -4.80 8.45 16.31
N ASP A 285 -5.57 9.41 15.78
CA ASP A 285 -6.21 9.32 14.46
C ASP A 285 -5.26 9.75 13.32
N LEU A 286 -4.36 10.71 13.60
CA LEU A 286 -3.52 11.36 12.59
C LEU A 286 -2.74 10.40 11.66
N PRO A 287 -2.16 9.27 12.12
CA PRO A 287 -1.46 8.34 11.27
C PRO A 287 -2.35 7.65 10.21
N TYR A 288 -3.66 7.59 10.47
CA TYR A 288 -4.61 6.79 9.70
C TYR A 288 -5.53 7.60 8.78
N ILE A 289 -5.47 8.96 8.82
CA ILE A 289 -6.42 9.80 8.06
C ILE A 289 -6.35 9.64 6.54
N PHE A 290 -5.24 9.13 6.02
CA PHE A 290 -5.06 8.80 4.62
C PHE A 290 -5.40 7.34 4.30
N ASP A 291 -5.69 6.53 5.32
CA ASP A 291 -6.10 5.15 5.10
C ASP A 291 -7.52 5.10 4.54
N ARG A 292 -7.77 4.09 3.76
CA ARG A 292 -9.06 3.88 3.11
C ARG A 292 -10.13 3.67 4.17
N PHE A 293 -11.25 4.41 4.05
CA PHE A 293 -12.43 4.29 4.91
C PHE A 293 -12.22 4.68 6.38
N TYR A 294 -11.04 5.19 6.70
CA TYR A 294 -10.77 5.62 8.05
C TYR A 294 -11.65 6.83 8.43
N ARG A 295 -12.26 6.75 9.58
CA ARG A 295 -13.04 7.82 10.21
C ARG A 295 -12.72 7.84 11.69
N GLY A 296 -12.16 8.93 12.18
CA GLY A 296 -11.88 9.12 13.60
C GLY A 296 -13.18 9.08 14.44
N ASP A 297 -13.07 8.71 15.72
CA ASP A 297 -14.23 8.54 16.62
C ASP A 297 -15.10 9.80 16.75
N SER A 298 -14.50 10.99 16.68
CA SER A 298 -15.21 12.28 16.68
C SER A 298 -16.07 12.52 15.42
N SER A 299 -15.72 11.89 14.28
CA SER A 299 -16.41 12.01 13.00
C SER A 299 -17.53 10.97 12.80
N ARG A 300 -17.65 9.98 13.70
CA ARG A 300 -18.76 9.00 13.70
C ARG A 300 -20.11 9.61 14.03
N ASN A 301 -20.15 10.85 14.50
CA ASN A 301 -21.40 11.59 14.65
C ASN A 301 -22.06 11.80 13.28
N LEU A 302 -23.22 11.18 13.09
CA LEU A 302 -24.05 11.10 11.88
C LEU A 302 -24.35 12.45 11.19
N ALA A 303 -24.17 13.58 11.87
CA ALA A 303 -24.45 14.92 11.35
C ALA A 303 -23.36 15.53 10.45
N LYS A 304 -22.09 15.05 10.54
CA LYS A 304 -20.95 15.60 9.78
C LYS A 304 -20.45 14.65 8.68
N GLY A 305 -21.28 13.77 8.18
CA GLY A 305 -21.00 12.64 7.27
C GLY A 305 -19.89 12.82 6.23
N GLY A 306 -19.15 11.74 5.98
CA GLY A 306 -18.15 11.64 4.93
C GLY A 306 -17.80 10.17 4.67
N SER A 307 -17.56 9.80 3.41
CA SER A 307 -17.29 8.44 2.96
C SER A 307 -15.98 7.83 3.52
N GLY A 308 -15.09 8.65 4.09
CA GLY A 308 -13.73 8.22 4.47
C GLY A 308 -12.83 7.91 3.27
N ILE A 309 -13.29 8.23 2.06
CA ILE A 309 -12.55 7.96 0.80
C ILE A 309 -11.76 9.20 0.34
N GLY A 310 -12.21 10.41 0.68
CA GLY A 310 -11.69 11.65 0.11
C GLY A 310 -10.18 11.82 0.29
N LEU A 311 -9.64 11.66 1.51
CA LEU A 311 -8.20 11.81 1.75
C LEU A 311 -7.36 10.64 1.19
N SER A 312 -7.90 9.44 1.12
CA SER A 312 -7.21 8.32 0.47
C SER A 312 -7.11 8.52 -1.05
N ILE A 313 -8.13 9.12 -1.68
CA ILE A 313 -8.08 9.57 -3.08
C ILE A 313 -7.00 10.63 -3.25
N VAL A 314 -6.95 11.63 -2.36
CA VAL A 314 -5.92 12.68 -2.40
C VAL A 314 -4.52 12.08 -2.36
N LYS A 315 -4.25 11.18 -1.40
CA LYS A 315 -2.97 10.49 -1.28
C LYS A 315 -2.61 9.74 -2.57
N LYS A 316 -3.52 8.96 -3.10
CA LYS A 316 -3.28 8.19 -4.33
C LYS A 316 -3.00 9.09 -5.54
N ILE A 317 -3.75 10.17 -5.73
CA ILE A 317 -3.51 11.11 -6.82
C ILE A 317 -2.10 11.73 -6.69
N ILE A 318 -1.73 12.19 -5.51
CA ILE A 318 -0.41 12.81 -5.30
C ILE A 318 0.73 11.79 -5.52
N GLU A 319 0.59 10.56 -5.02
CA GLU A 319 1.56 9.48 -5.24
C GLU A 319 1.68 9.11 -6.72
N ASP A 320 0.57 9.03 -7.47
CA ASP A 320 0.58 8.77 -8.92
C ASP A 320 1.19 9.91 -9.73
N HIS A 321 1.25 11.13 -9.16
CA HIS A 321 1.99 12.27 -9.69
C HIS A 321 3.45 12.31 -9.21
N ASN A 322 3.98 11.20 -8.66
CA ASN A 322 5.31 11.10 -8.08
C ASN A 322 5.57 12.16 -6.98
N GLY A 323 4.53 12.53 -6.26
CA GLY A 323 4.55 13.44 -5.12
C GLY A 323 4.51 12.70 -3.78
N HIS A 324 4.54 13.48 -2.70
CA HIS A 324 4.37 12.99 -1.34
C HIS A 324 3.33 13.84 -0.63
N ILE A 325 2.61 13.24 0.32
CA ILE A 325 1.61 13.93 1.14
C ILE A 325 1.72 13.50 2.59
N TRP A 326 1.52 14.44 3.50
CA TRP A 326 1.40 14.19 4.94
C TRP A 326 0.50 15.22 5.58
N ALA A 327 0.13 14.97 6.83
CA ALA A 327 -0.64 15.91 7.64
C ALA A 327 0.09 16.22 8.93
N SER A 328 -0.13 17.41 9.44
CA SER A 328 0.16 17.79 10.82
C SER A 328 -1.06 18.47 11.42
N SER A 329 -1.44 18.06 12.63
CA SER A 329 -2.64 18.56 13.27
C SER A 329 -2.50 18.50 14.78
N LYS A 330 -3.19 19.39 15.46
CA LYS A 330 -3.37 19.34 16.89
C LYS A 330 -4.83 19.64 17.22
N GLU A 331 -5.40 18.81 18.06
CA GLU A 331 -6.79 18.92 18.48
C GLU A 331 -7.09 20.31 19.06
N GLY A 332 -8.13 20.98 18.56
CA GLY A 332 -8.50 22.35 18.90
C GLY A 332 -7.71 23.46 18.20
N GLU A 333 -6.61 23.16 17.49
CA GLU A 333 -5.80 24.17 16.80
C GLU A 333 -6.05 24.22 15.30
N GLY A 334 -6.31 23.08 14.66
CA GLY A 334 -6.58 22.94 13.24
C GLY A 334 -5.72 21.88 12.56
N THR A 335 -5.77 21.84 11.21
CA THR A 335 -5.08 20.82 10.41
C THR A 335 -4.32 21.46 9.27
N HIS A 336 -3.11 20.94 9.00
CA HIS A 336 -2.28 21.23 7.85
C HIS A 336 -2.13 19.97 7.01
N ILE A 337 -2.51 20.04 5.74
CA ILE A 337 -2.23 19.01 4.74
C ILE A 337 -1.14 19.53 3.83
N THR A 338 0.01 18.89 3.85
CA THR A 338 1.17 19.30 3.08
C THR A 338 1.46 18.31 1.95
N MET A 339 1.68 18.80 0.76
CA MET A 339 1.97 18.02 -0.44
C MET A 339 3.27 18.49 -1.09
N LEU A 340 4.01 17.56 -1.69
CA LEU A 340 5.16 17.84 -2.55
C LEU A 340 4.85 17.36 -3.97
N LEU A 341 5.08 18.23 -4.95
CA LEU A 341 5.07 17.90 -6.37
C LEU A 341 6.41 18.23 -6.99
N ARG A 342 6.89 17.38 -7.89
CA ARG A 342 8.18 17.59 -8.56
C ARG A 342 8.07 18.67 -9.63
N LYS A 343 9.01 19.63 -9.64
CA LYS A 343 9.14 20.62 -10.70
C LYS A 343 9.52 19.95 -12.01
N CYS A 344 8.94 20.39 -13.11
CA CYS A 344 9.44 20.05 -14.43
C CYS A 344 10.77 20.77 -14.64
N GLN A 345 11.89 20.03 -14.59
CA GLN A 345 13.18 20.59 -14.99
C GLN A 345 13.13 20.76 -16.52
N GLU A 346 13.24 21.98 -17.02
CA GLU A 346 13.60 22.19 -18.42
C GLU A 346 14.99 21.56 -18.63
N VAL A 347 15.04 20.52 -19.44
CA VAL A 347 16.31 20.08 -20.02
C VAL A 347 16.77 21.26 -20.86
N LYS A 348 17.71 22.08 -20.34
CA LYS A 348 18.43 23.03 -21.16
C LYS A 348 19.03 22.21 -22.29
N SER A 349 18.47 22.34 -23.48
CA SER A 349 19.00 21.73 -24.69
C SER A 349 20.45 22.23 -24.81
N TYR A 350 21.39 21.29 -24.87
CA TYR A 350 22.76 21.54 -25.25
C TYR A 350 22.81 21.91 -26.76
N GLU A 351 22.28 23.08 -27.10
CA GLU A 351 22.40 23.72 -28.39
C GLU A 351 23.21 25.02 -28.23
N GLU A 352 24.43 24.92 -27.73
CA GLU A 352 25.45 25.97 -27.93
C GLU A 352 26.83 25.32 -27.83
N ASN A 353 27.25 24.61 -28.88
CA ASN A 353 28.67 24.40 -29.18
C ASN A 353 28.91 23.75 -30.57
N ILE A 354 28.31 24.26 -31.63
CA ILE A 354 28.69 23.88 -33.00
C ILE A 354 29.10 25.09 -33.86
N ASP A 355 29.36 26.25 -33.31
CA ASP A 355 29.74 27.40 -34.16
C ASP A 355 31.05 28.11 -33.76
N SER A 356 32.02 27.39 -33.24
CA SER A 356 33.38 27.94 -33.05
C SER A 356 34.51 27.09 -33.62
N ARG A 357 34.28 26.38 -34.74
CA ARG A 357 35.33 25.79 -35.58
C ARG A 357 34.96 25.90 -37.06
N ARG A 358 35.01 27.12 -37.58
CA ARG A 358 35.34 27.40 -38.97
C ARG A 358 36.29 28.57 -39.06
#